data_7901f113915053bd654898457658bb2b
#
_entry.id   7901f113915053bd654898457658bb2b
#
_cell.length_a   1.000
_cell.length_b   1.000
_cell.length_c   1.000
_cell.angle_alpha   90.00
_cell.angle_beta   90.00
_cell.angle_gamma   90.00
#
_symmetry.space_group_name_H-M   'P 1'
#
loop_
_entity.id
_entity.type
_entity.pdbx_description
1 polymer ?
#
loop_
_entity_poly.entity_id
_entity_poly.type
_entity_poly.pdbx_seq_one_letter_code
_entity_poly.pdbx_strand_id
1 'polypeptide(L)'
;MPGSHACDHCRRRKVRCNGADPCSQCSRSGIPCERRTILRRRGPRVAKRPANAESLPQGPRCIDNPEHSVSRDDLLLSVSVSDHGLEGQVAAVHGSPRMSMSSTDSFIHSLAHPPCSVEVTSGSLVRSEFLHVRRRLVSQFNSLQALSGNIEETAHECVDLFMQFLFPNTPIAHEPTLRASIPLLSVDTTPEPTPTENLNPNEPPLIPSLRRFTLITALCAHIISVVPESLSRKPKSVSGIFFEASKSMLRAYEACDLEHPDSTSLTIRMWHSSYAQNTTGKVGASWHYHTEACCLAQRLRLFDEASIARPSLLESQLLRVNFWHLYLAEKTQVAFRSRPPIIDERICDGGITLLDKGNELVPFLDPSREVNQADLESRIFFGFHLRRRMSATAARLIDDIASFSGHVESNSLRANQLNGGDQEMTTLIERYLKFTALVNEVPSWVRHPDRGEDPKVDEQVRTYQATCFWAQRTNIMTIFYCMRLLILQTCIDHGLPAVVGLSESPLSWASRKLEIIQDFLDDLQGTPFICLEAQGETAVGGSRFLTIIQ
;
A
#
# COMPACT_ATOMS: atom_id res chain seq x y z
N MET A 1 57.64 8.26 -2.02
CA MET A 1 56.82 8.15 -3.24
C MET A 1 55.38 8.29 -2.84
N PRO A 2 54.62 9.34 -3.19
CA PRO A 2 53.21 9.42 -2.87
C PRO A 2 52.45 8.39 -3.73
N GLY A 3 51.65 7.56 -3.10
CA GLY A 3 50.87 6.50 -3.73
C GLY A 3 50.01 7.05 -4.87
N SER A 4 50.23 6.56 -6.09
CA SER A 4 49.47 6.98 -7.26
C SER A 4 48.04 6.45 -7.21
N HIS A 5 47.10 7.33 -6.89
CA HIS A 5 45.68 7.02 -6.98
C HIS A 5 45.22 7.03 -8.45
N ALA A 6 44.26 6.13 -8.76
CA ALA A 6 43.66 6.11 -10.09
C ALA A 6 43.02 7.46 -10.45
N CYS A 7 43.19 7.92 -11.69
CA CYS A 7 42.56 9.14 -12.19
C CYS A 7 41.02 9.03 -12.11
N ASP A 8 40.35 10.17 -12.09
CA ASP A 8 38.88 10.22 -11.88
C ASP A 8 38.11 9.46 -12.95
N HIS A 9 38.62 9.46 -14.19
CA HIS A 9 38.02 8.74 -15.31
C HIS A 9 38.14 7.22 -15.18
N CYS A 10 39.36 6.70 -14.88
CA CYS A 10 39.55 5.26 -14.66
C CYS A 10 38.79 4.75 -13.43
N ARG A 11 38.68 5.58 -12.38
CA ARG A 11 37.91 5.25 -11.17
C ARG A 11 36.40 5.14 -11.45
N ARG A 12 35.87 6.08 -12.24
CA ARG A 12 34.45 6.04 -12.65
C ARG A 12 34.12 4.81 -13.48
N ARG A 13 35.03 4.46 -14.43
CA ARG A 13 34.88 3.27 -15.28
C ARG A 13 35.28 1.96 -14.60
N LYS A 14 35.76 1.99 -13.36
CA LYS A 14 36.22 0.82 -12.59
C LYS A 14 37.27 -0.01 -13.31
N VAL A 15 38.17 0.65 -14.11
CA VAL A 15 39.28 -0.01 -14.82
C VAL A 15 40.61 0.28 -14.14
N ARG A 16 41.61 -0.62 -14.33
CA ARG A 16 42.96 -0.46 -13.75
C ARG A 16 43.67 0.73 -14.36
N CYS A 17 44.11 1.69 -13.52
CA CYS A 17 44.87 2.85 -13.91
C CYS A 17 46.37 2.65 -13.60
N ASN A 18 47.26 2.94 -14.55
CA ASN A 18 48.72 2.82 -14.35
C ASN A 18 49.34 4.02 -13.62
N GLY A 19 48.55 5.04 -13.27
CA GLY A 19 49.03 6.19 -12.50
C GLY A 19 49.86 7.22 -13.26
N ALA A 20 50.18 7.01 -14.54
CA ALA A 20 50.87 7.97 -15.38
C ALA A 20 49.98 9.19 -15.72
N ASP A 21 50.55 10.30 -16.14
CA ASP A 21 49.83 11.50 -16.57
C ASP A 21 50.22 11.89 -18.01
N PRO A 22 49.33 11.70 -19.00
CA PRO A 22 48.07 10.99 -18.93
C PRO A 22 48.23 9.48 -18.75
N CYS A 23 47.28 8.84 -18.06
CA CYS A 23 47.32 7.39 -17.89
C CYS A 23 47.05 6.66 -19.22
N SER A 24 47.63 5.45 -19.39
CA SER A 24 47.51 4.68 -20.62
C SER A 24 46.09 4.42 -21.10
N GLN A 25 45.14 4.29 -20.19
CA GLN A 25 43.71 4.09 -20.52
C GLN A 25 43.06 5.37 -21.04
N CYS A 26 43.31 6.52 -20.41
CA CYS A 26 42.80 7.81 -20.89
C CYS A 26 43.44 8.19 -22.23
N SER A 27 44.76 7.97 -22.38
CA SER A 27 45.48 8.22 -23.63
C SER A 27 44.93 7.42 -24.80
N ARG A 28 44.68 6.10 -24.62
CA ARG A 28 44.06 5.26 -25.65
C ARG A 28 42.64 5.65 -26.02
N SER A 29 41.90 6.22 -25.07
CA SER A 29 40.50 6.61 -25.28
C SER A 29 40.34 8.06 -25.72
N GLY A 30 41.41 8.81 -25.90
CA GLY A 30 41.40 10.24 -26.29
C GLY A 30 40.73 11.17 -25.29
N ILE A 31 40.70 10.80 -23.99
CA ILE A 31 39.91 11.48 -22.96
C ILE A 31 40.88 12.21 -21.98
N PRO A 32 40.53 13.42 -21.50
CA PRO A 32 41.36 14.13 -20.51
C PRO A 32 41.59 13.31 -19.25
N CYS A 33 42.85 13.18 -18.82
CA CYS A 33 43.22 12.44 -17.61
C CYS A 33 43.23 13.40 -16.42
N GLU A 34 42.13 13.48 -15.66
CA GLU A 34 42.00 14.41 -14.55
C GLU A 34 42.05 13.71 -13.19
N ARG A 35 42.58 14.40 -12.15
CA ARG A 35 42.70 13.93 -10.76
C ARG A 35 42.24 15.02 -9.79
N ARG A 36 41.01 15.51 -9.99
CA ARG A 36 40.45 16.61 -9.19
C ARG A 36 39.76 16.14 -7.90
N THR A 37 39.42 14.85 -7.78
CA THR A 37 38.65 14.36 -6.62
C THR A 37 39.57 14.12 -5.41
N ILE A 38 39.42 14.94 -4.38
CA ILE A 38 40.10 14.76 -3.10
C ILE A 38 39.48 13.58 -2.37
N LEU A 39 40.24 12.50 -2.17
CA LEU A 39 39.79 11.34 -1.40
C LEU A 39 39.80 11.67 0.09
N ARG A 40 38.63 11.78 0.73
CA ARG A 40 38.54 11.78 2.20
C ARG A 40 39.05 10.42 2.71
N ARG A 41 40.03 10.44 3.61
CA ARG A 41 40.52 9.25 4.31
C ARG A 41 39.35 8.64 5.08
N ARG A 42 39.09 7.33 4.92
CA ARG A 42 38.22 6.59 5.81
C ARG A 42 38.80 6.69 7.22
N GLY A 43 37.99 7.18 8.19
CA GLY A 43 38.38 7.24 9.59
C GLY A 43 38.75 5.84 10.13
N PRO A 44 39.53 5.77 11.23
CA PRO A 44 39.98 4.52 11.80
C PRO A 44 38.78 3.68 12.26
N ARG A 45 38.85 2.35 12.04
CA ARG A 45 37.91 1.38 12.61
C ARG A 45 37.96 1.50 14.13
N VAL A 46 36.83 1.83 14.77
CA VAL A 46 36.70 1.83 16.23
C VAL A 46 36.96 0.42 16.73
N ALA A 47 38.06 0.22 17.45
CA ALA A 47 38.34 -0.98 18.19
C ALA A 47 37.36 -1.09 19.37
N LYS A 48 36.77 -2.26 19.59
CA LYS A 48 35.92 -2.57 20.73
C LYS A 48 36.69 -2.31 22.03
N ARG A 49 36.16 -1.43 22.88
CA ARG A 49 36.67 -1.18 24.23
C ARG A 49 35.87 -2.00 25.25
N PRO A 50 36.52 -2.62 26.23
CA PRO A 50 35.83 -3.35 27.30
C PRO A 50 35.20 -2.40 28.30
N ALA A 51 34.14 -2.90 28.96
CA ALA A 51 33.38 -2.21 29.99
C ALA A 51 34.21 -1.97 31.24
N ASN A 52 34.15 -0.80 31.80
CA ASN A 52 34.00 -0.38 33.20
C ASN A 52 34.57 1.02 33.44
N ALA A 53 33.74 1.88 33.93
CA ALA A 53 33.93 2.76 35.09
C ALA A 53 33.04 4.01 35.01
N GLU A 54 32.44 4.26 36.14
CA GLU A 54 31.53 5.31 36.57
C GLU A 54 32.03 6.74 36.39
N SER A 55 31.13 7.70 36.16
CA SER A 55 30.81 8.83 37.04
C SER A 55 30.13 10.01 36.30
N LEU A 56 29.22 10.59 37.00
CA LEU A 56 28.26 11.67 36.77
C LEU A 56 28.86 13.10 36.63
N PRO A 57 28.06 14.18 36.68
CA PRO A 57 27.57 14.94 35.51
C PRO A 57 27.99 16.42 35.55
N GLN A 58 27.82 17.16 34.46
CA GLN A 58 27.57 18.60 34.50
C GLN A 58 26.92 19.15 33.23
N GLY A 59 25.99 20.05 33.43
CA GLY A 59 25.04 20.65 32.50
C GLY A 59 25.56 21.85 31.69
N PRO A 60 24.71 22.80 31.26
CA PRO A 60 24.62 23.14 29.83
C PRO A 60 25.29 24.46 29.43
N ARG A 61 25.65 24.61 28.19
CA ARG A 61 25.86 25.93 27.54
C ARG A 61 25.36 25.95 26.10
N CYS A 62 24.46 26.90 25.87
CA CYS A 62 24.08 27.40 24.55
C CYS A 62 25.26 28.05 23.83
N ILE A 63 25.31 27.95 22.49
CA ILE A 63 25.81 29.01 21.58
C ILE A 63 25.46 28.63 20.13
N ASP A 64 24.63 29.48 19.51
CA ASP A 64 24.56 30.02 18.16
C ASP A 64 24.77 29.16 16.88
N ASN A 65 23.77 29.34 16.04
CA ASN A 65 23.68 29.07 14.61
C ASN A 65 24.78 29.76 13.79
N PRO A 66 25.19 29.21 12.65
CA PRO A 66 24.81 29.91 11.43
C PRO A 66 24.31 29.02 10.27
N GLU A 67 23.45 29.62 9.50
CA GLU A 67 22.85 29.25 8.25
C GLU A 67 23.80 28.64 7.21
N HIS A 68 23.41 27.53 6.58
CA HIS A 68 23.91 27.17 5.26
C HIS A 68 22.77 26.67 4.38
N SER A 69 22.49 27.51 3.39
CA SER A 69 21.67 27.23 2.20
C SER A 69 22.16 25.98 1.48
N VAL A 70 21.27 24.98 1.30
CA VAL A 70 21.50 23.81 0.46
C VAL A 70 20.89 24.07 -0.92
N SER A 71 21.75 24.10 -1.91
CA SER A 71 21.45 24.22 -3.33
C SER A 71 20.72 22.99 -3.89
N ARG A 72 19.83 23.26 -4.84
CA ARG A 72 18.73 22.41 -5.34
C ARG A 72 19.11 21.44 -6.49
N ASP A 73 20.40 21.09 -6.68
CA ASP A 73 20.84 20.49 -7.96
C ASP A 73 21.37 19.04 -7.92
N ASP A 74 21.06 18.22 -6.88
CA ASP A 74 21.68 16.89 -6.78
C ASP A 74 20.74 15.67 -6.78
N LEU A 75 19.61 15.70 -7.44
CA LEU A 75 18.69 14.54 -7.53
C LEU A 75 18.16 14.23 -8.95
N LEU A 76 19.03 14.32 -9.97
CA LEU A 76 18.72 13.75 -11.28
C LEU A 76 19.75 12.66 -11.63
N LEU A 77 19.46 11.42 -11.27
CA LEU A 77 20.11 10.23 -11.82
C LEU A 77 19.40 9.83 -13.11
N SER A 78 19.90 10.32 -14.23
CA SER A 78 19.56 9.84 -15.57
C SER A 78 20.17 8.47 -15.82
N VAL A 79 19.31 7.46 -16.01
CA VAL A 79 19.69 6.15 -16.55
C VAL A 79 19.65 6.26 -18.07
N SER A 80 20.80 6.35 -18.71
CA SER A 80 20.94 6.22 -20.16
C SER A 80 20.97 4.75 -20.55
N VAL A 81 19.97 4.30 -21.29
CA VAL A 81 19.94 3.01 -21.98
C VAL A 81 20.77 3.15 -23.27
N SER A 82 21.83 2.37 -23.38
CA SER A 82 22.67 2.30 -24.59
C SER A 82 22.03 1.38 -25.61
N ASP A 83 21.70 1.96 -26.74
CA ASP A 83 21.25 1.30 -27.95
C ASP A 83 22.45 0.60 -28.63
N HIS A 84 22.40 -0.70 -28.83
CA HIS A 84 23.28 -1.42 -29.75
C HIS A 84 22.45 -2.01 -30.86
N GLY A 85 22.52 -1.33 -32.01
CA GLY A 85 22.00 -1.81 -33.24
C GLY A 85 22.72 -3.07 -33.74
N LEU A 86 21.96 -4.02 -34.24
CA LEU A 86 22.41 -5.08 -35.15
C LEU A 86 21.46 -5.08 -36.34
N GLU A 87 21.98 -4.60 -37.46
CA GLU A 87 21.40 -4.77 -38.79
C GLU A 87 21.42 -6.24 -39.17
N GLY A 88 20.29 -6.77 -39.59
CA GLY A 88 20.16 -8.12 -40.16
C GLY A 88 19.00 -8.20 -41.17
N GLN A 89 19.36 -8.41 -42.39
CA GLN A 89 18.63 -8.36 -43.66
C GLN A 89 17.25 -9.01 -43.65
N VAL A 90 16.32 -8.30 -44.31
CA VAL A 90 14.97 -8.75 -44.67
C VAL A 90 15.02 -9.63 -45.90
N ALA A 91 14.46 -10.84 -45.86
CA ALA A 91 14.03 -11.60 -46.99
C ALA A 91 12.52 -11.81 -46.91
N ALA A 92 11.80 -11.23 -47.87
CA ALA A 92 10.38 -11.38 -48.04
C ALA A 92 10.05 -12.77 -48.65
N VAL A 93 9.09 -13.48 -48.04
CA VAL A 93 8.37 -14.57 -48.69
C VAL A 93 6.88 -14.43 -48.39
N HIS A 94 6.12 -14.18 -49.44
CA HIS A 94 4.67 -14.26 -49.51
C HIS A 94 4.17 -15.69 -49.30
N GLY A 95 3.11 -15.87 -48.56
CA GLY A 95 2.35 -17.11 -48.56
C GLY A 95 1.40 -17.24 -47.39
N SER A 96 0.14 -16.78 -47.55
CA SER A 96 -0.96 -17.19 -46.67
C SER A 96 -1.36 -18.63 -46.93
N PRO A 97 -1.75 -19.39 -45.91
CA PRO A 97 -3.03 -20.06 -45.97
C PRO A 97 -3.88 -19.88 -44.69
N ARG A 98 -5.16 -19.60 -44.92
CA ARG A 98 -6.24 -19.78 -43.98
C ARG A 98 -6.22 -21.20 -43.41
N MET A 99 -6.19 -21.36 -42.10
CA MET A 99 -6.58 -22.60 -41.46
C MET A 99 -7.70 -22.34 -40.43
N SER A 100 -8.72 -23.12 -40.62
CA SER A 100 -9.96 -23.22 -39.85
C SER A 100 -9.70 -23.53 -38.39
N MET A 101 -10.43 -22.83 -37.50
CA MET A 101 -10.56 -23.18 -36.08
C MET A 101 -11.30 -24.52 -35.95
N SER A 102 -10.64 -25.51 -35.40
CA SER A 102 -11.28 -26.70 -34.86
C SER A 102 -10.62 -27.04 -33.53
N SER A 103 -11.44 -26.97 -32.47
CA SER A 103 -11.38 -27.70 -31.20
C SER A 103 -9.99 -28.02 -30.62
N THR A 104 -9.58 -27.18 -29.62
CA THR A 104 -8.55 -27.54 -28.63
C THR A 104 -9.13 -27.55 -27.20
N ASP A 105 -10.20 -28.34 -27.02
CA ASP A 105 -10.81 -28.59 -25.71
C ASP A 105 -10.26 -29.85 -25.01
N SER A 106 -9.10 -30.35 -25.40
CA SER A 106 -8.64 -31.67 -24.94
C SER A 106 -7.28 -31.70 -24.23
N PHE A 107 -6.66 -30.56 -23.86
CA PHE A 107 -5.32 -30.57 -23.24
C PHE A 107 -5.26 -30.12 -21.77
N ILE A 108 -6.40 -29.82 -21.12
CA ILE A 108 -6.43 -29.33 -19.73
C ILE A 108 -6.69 -30.45 -18.71
N HIS A 109 -6.95 -31.69 -19.13
CA HIS A 109 -7.37 -32.77 -18.21
C HIS A 109 -6.30 -33.82 -17.83
N SER A 110 -5.01 -33.54 -17.98
CA SER A 110 -3.99 -34.54 -17.60
C SER A 110 -2.74 -33.95 -16.97
N LEU A 111 -2.90 -33.13 -15.93
CA LEU A 111 -1.87 -32.88 -14.92
C LEU A 111 -2.49 -33.12 -13.53
N ALA A 112 -2.94 -34.35 -13.30
CA ALA A 112 -3.08 -34.86 -11.95
C ALA A 112 -1.66 -35.06 -11.41
N HIS A 113 -1.19 -34.10 -10.60
CA HIS A 113 0.03 -34.27 -9.82
C HIS A 113 -0.17 -35.46 -8.87
N PRO A 114 0.83 -36.36 -8.73
CA PRO A 114 0.75 -37.42 -7.74
C PRO A 114 0.64 -36.79 -6.34
N PRO A 115 -0.11 -37.41 -5.41
CA PRO A 115 -0.19 -36.90 -4.05
C PRO A 115 1.21 -36.87 -3.46
N CYS A 116 1.59 -35.70 -2.95
CA CYS A 116 2.90 -35.44 -2.36
C CYS A 116 3.03 -36.25 -1.06
N SER A 117 3.73 -37.38 -1.10
CA SER A 117 3.98 -38.27 0.05
C SER A 117 5.00 -37.71 1.09
N VAL A 118 5.21 -36.37 1.11
CA VAL A 118 6.05 -35.66 2.10
C VAL A 118 5.23 -35.17 3.31
N GLU A 119 3.95 -35.50 3.40
CA GLU A 119 2.98 -34.81 4.28
C GLU A 119 3.08 -35.14 5.78
N VAL A 120 3.57 -36.31 6.19
CA VAL A 120 3.49 -36.71 7.63
C VAL A 120 4.60 -36.07 8.48
N THR A 121 5.78 -35.86 7.93
CA THR A 121 6.90 -35.22 8.63
C THR A 121 6.79 -33.68 8.63
N SER A 122 6.20 -33.09 7.58
CA SER A 122 6.00 -31.64 7.48
C SER A 122 4.97 -31.12 8.50
N GLY A 123 3.85 -31.81 8.70
CA GLY A 123 2.80 -31.38 9.63
C GLY A 123 3.25 -31.34 11.10
N SER A 124 4.09 -32.26 11.51
CA SER A 124 4.66 -32.31 12.88
C SER A 124 5.61 -31.12 13.12
N LEU A 125 6.46 -30.78 12.14
CA LEU A 125 7.39 -29.65 12.24
C LEU A 125 6.64 -28.32 12.30
N VAL A 126 5.65 -28.12 11.44
CA VAL A 126 4.84 -26.90 11.41
C VAL A 126 4.04 -26.73 12.72
N ARG A 127 3.51 -27.82 13.28
CA ARG A 127 2.84 -27.79 14.59
C ARG A 127 3.80 -27.42 15.72
N SER A 128 5.01 -27.95 15.70
CA SER A 128 6.06 -27.61 16.67
C SER A 128 6.44 -26.14 16.58
N GLU A 129 6.60 -25.62 15.36
CA GLU A 129 6.88 -24.20 15.12
C GLU A 129 5.75 -23.30 15.60
N PHE A 130 4.50 -23.66 15.34
CA PHE A 130 3.33 -22.93 15.87
C PHE A 130 3.37 -22.80 17.40
N LEU A 131 3.60 -23.92 18.11
CA LEU A 131 3.69 -23.91 19.57
C LEU A 131 4.88 -23.07 20.06
N HIS A 132 6.00 -23.10 19.33
CA HIS A 132 7.18 -22.30 19.64
C HIS A 132 6.90 -20.80 19.47
N VAL A 133 6.38 -20.39 18.33
CA VAL A 133 6.04 -18.98 18.03
C VAL A 133 5.04 -18.45 19.06
N ARG A 134 3.99 -19.21 19.36
CA ARG A 134 2.97 -18.83 20.34
C ARG A 134 3.53 -18.65 21.76
N ARG A 135 4.32 -19.62 22.26
CA ARG A 135 4.97 -19.51 23.57
C ARG A 135 5.91 -18.28 23.63
N ARG A 136 6.67 -18.05 22.57
CA ARG A 136 7.55 -16.89 22.46
C ARG A 136 6.76 -15.59 22.50
N LEU A 137 5.66 -15.49 21.75
CA LEU A 137 4.76 -14.34 21.74
C LEU A 137 4.25 -14.03 23.17
N VAL A 138 3.67 -15.03 23.84
CA VAL A 138 3.13 -14.86 25.21
C VAL A 138 4.22 -14.51 26.20
N SER A 139 5.39 -15.16 26.13
CA SER A 139 6.53 -14.87 27.02
C SER A 139 7.04 -13.43 26.84
N GLN A 140 7.19 -12.98 25.58
CA GLN A 140 7.63 -11.61 25.31
C GLN A 140 6.57 -10.58 25.71
N PHE A 141 5.29 -10.86 25.48
CA PHE A 141 4.20 -10.00 25.91
C PHE A 141 4.18 -9.86 27.43
N ASN A 142 4.25 -10.94 28.17
CA ASN A 142 4.25 -10.93 29.63
C ASN A 142 5.52 -10.28 30.23
N SER A 143 6.65 -10.26 29.50
CA SER A 143 7.88 -9.59 29.95
C SER A 143 7.78 -8.05 29.91
N LEU A 144 6.79 -7.51 29.20
CA LEU A 144 6.54 -6.08 29.17
C LEU A 144 5.70 -5.68 30.39
N GLN A 145 6.36 -5.47 31.53
CA GLN A 145 5.75 -5.14 32.83
C GLN A 145 4.82 -3.90 32.85
N ALA A 146 4.82 -3.10 31.78
CA ALA A 146 4.01 -1.90 31.66
C ALA A 146 2.58 -2.16 31.14
N LEU A 147 2.23 -3.41 30.80
CA LEU A 147 0.93 -3.76 30.23
C LEU A 147 -0.02 -4.20 31.33
N SER A 148 -1.10 -3.46 31.53
CA SER A 148 -2.28 -3.95 32.23
C SER A 148 -3.12 -4.77 31.26
N GLY A 149 -3.46 -6.00 31.61
CA GLY A 149 -4.29 -6.91 30.83
C GLY A 149 -3.54 -8.06 30.17
N ASN A 150 -4.29 -9.04 29.71
CA ASN A 150 -3.75 -10.21 29.05
C ASN A 150 -3.68 -10.02 27.51
N ILE A 151 -3.07 -10.95 26.80
CA ILE A 151 -2.87 -10.89 25.37
C ILE A 151 -4.21 -10.94 24.60
N GLU A 152 -5.19 -11.70 25.10
CA GLU A 152 -6.52 -11.82 24.48
C GLU A 152 -7.31 -10.52 24.62
N GLU A 153 -7.29 -9.88 25.81
CA GLU A 153 -7.88 -8.54 26.00
C GLU A 153 -7.27 -7.52 25.05
N THR A 154 -5.95 -7.54 24.90
CA THR A 154 -5.26 -6.66 23.94
C THR A 154 -5.72 -6.94 22.51
N ALA A 155 -5.93 -8.20 22.12
CA ALA A 155 -6.43 -8.54 20.80
C ALA A 155 -7.89 -8.11 20.60
N HIS A 156 -8.75 -8.25 21.63
CA HIS A 156 -10.12 -7.72 21.59
C HIS A 156 -10.15 -6.21 21.37
N GLU A 157 -9.33 -5.46 22.15
CA GLU A 157 -9.18 -4.00 21.97
C GLU A 157 -8.72 -3.64 20.55
N CYS A 158 -7.75 -4.40 19.99
CA CYS A 158 -7.29 -4.19 18.62
C CYS A 158 -8.39 -4.44 17.58
N VAL A 159 -9.21 -5.49 17.76
CA VAL A 159 -10.36 -5.74 16.88
C VAL A 159 -11.37 -4.60 16.99
N ASP A 160 -11.72 -4.14 18.19
CA ASP A 160 -12.66 -3.05 18.39
C ASP A 160 -12.16 -1.74 17.77
N LEU A 161 -10.90 -1.38 17.95
CA LEU A 161 -10.29 -0.20 17.32
C LEU A 161 -10.26 -0.31 15.79
N PHE A 162 -9.97 -1.51 15.26
CA PHE A 162 -10.02 -1.76 13.83
C PHE A 162 -11.42 -1.53 13.28
N MET A 163 -12.43 -2.17 13.89
CA MET A 163 -13.82 -2.11 13.42
C MET A 163 -14.36 -0.68 13.47
N GLN A 164 -14.01 0.09 14.50
CA GLN A 164 -14.52 1.45 14.69
C GLN A 164 -13.84 2.50 13.80
N PHE A 165 -12.51 2.44 13.63
CA PHE A 165 -11.75 3.52 13.01
C PHE A 165 -11.16 3.19 11.63
N LEU A 166 -10.79 1.92 11.39
CA LEU A 166 -10.10 1.53 10.16
C LEU A 166 -10.98 0.75 9.20
N PHE A 167 -11.81 -0.16 9.69
CA PHE A 167 -12.73 -0.94 8.87
C PHE A 167 -13.63 -0.05 7.97
N PRO A 168 -14.15 1.11 8.42
CA PRO A 168 -14.93 1.97 7.54
C PRO A 168 -14.19 2.41 6.26
N ASN A 169 -12.86 2.43 6.32
CA ASN A 169 -11.99 2.77 5.19
C ASN A 169 -11.41 1.57 4.47
N THR A 170 -11.24 0.45 5.18
CA THR A 170 -10.59 -0.77 4.69
C THR A 170 -11.36 -2.01 5.13
N PRO A 171 -12.56 -2.27 4.58
CA PRO A 171 -13.42 -3.38 5.00
C PRO A 171 -12.93 -4.72 4.43
N ILE A 172 -11.68 -5.09 4.72
CA ILE A 172 -10.97 -6.24 4.14
C ILE A 172 -10.95 -7.48 5.02
N ALA A 173 -11.73 -7.49 6.11
CA ALA A 173 -11.76 -8.59 7.05
C ALA A 173 -13.17 -8.82 7.58
N HIS A 174 -13.47 -10.06 7.96
CA HIS A 174 -14.72 -10.50 8.53
C HIS A 174 -14.62 -10.50 10.06
N GLU A 175 -15.42 -9.68 10.74
CA GLU A 175 -15.38 -9.48 12.21
C GLU A 175 -15.52 -10.79 13.00
N PRO A 176 -16.53 -11.66 12.70
CA PRO A 176 -16.64 -12.92 13.42
C PRO A 176 -15.39 -13.81 13.31
N THR A 177 -14.74 -13.84 12.15
CA THR A 177 -13.48 -14.59 11.96
C THR A 177 -12.35 -14.01 12.80
N LEU A 178 -12.21 -12.68 12.88
CA LEU A 178 -11.21 -12.04 13.73
C LEU A 178 -11.42 -12.39 15.20
N ARG A 179 -12.63 -12.25 15.70
CA ARG A 179 -12.96 -12.56 17.11
C ARG A 179 -12.77 -14.02 17.44
N ALA A 180 -13.22 -14.94 16.57
CA ALA A 180 -13.00 -16.38 16.71
C ALA A 180 -11.53 -16.81 16.62
N SER A 181 -10.63 -15.92 16.18
CA SER A 181 -9.19 -16.18 16.11
C SER A 181 -8.44 -15.81 17.40
N ILE A 182 -9.03 -15.00 18.28
CA ILE A 182 -8.38 -14.52 19.52
C ILE A 182 -7.96 -15.65 20.47
N PRO A 183 -8.79 -16.70 20.72
CA PRO A 183 -8.40 -17.79 21.61
C PRO A 183 -7.15 -18.54 21.16
N LEU A 184 -6.75 -18.47 19.87
CA LEU A 184 -5.51 -19.08 19.39
C LEU A 184 -4.25 -18.44 19.96
N LEU A 185 -4.34 -17.25 20.57
CA LEU A 185 -3.24 -16.59 21.25
C LEU A 185 -2.91 -17.19 22.60
N SER A 186 -3.90 -17.83 23.28
CA SER A 186 -3.71 -18.48 24.58
C SER A 186 -2.91 -19.78 24.44
N VAL A 187 -2.04 -20.04 25.44
CA VAL A 187 -1.22 -21.26 25.46
C VAL A 187 -2.06 -22.50 25.78
N ASP A 188 -3.18 -22.34 26.48
CA ASP A 188 -4.03 -23.43 26.96
C ASP A 188 -4.95 -23.97 25.86
N THR A 189 -5.12 -23.26 24.77
CA THR A 189 -5.97 -23.68 23.64
C THR A 189 -5.20 -24.61 22.72
N THR A 190 -5.59 -25.88 22.63
CA THR A 190 -5.10 -26.77 21.58
C THR A 190 -5.79 -26.39 20.27
N PRO A 191 -5.06 -26.21 19.16
CA PRO A 191 -5.69 -26.01 17.86
C PRO A 191 -6.40 -27.30 17.46
N GLU A 192 -7.70 -27.39 17.72
CA GLU A 192 -8.53 -28.43 17.13
C GLU A 192 -8.81 -28.08 15.66
N PRO A 193 -8.81 -29.07 14.76
CA PRO A 193 -9.32 -28.89 13.43
C PRO A 193 -10.80 -28.53 13.54
N THR A 194 -11.14 -27.26 13.34
CA THR A 194 -12.54 -26.85 13.29
C THR A 194 -13.20 -27.53 12.09
N PRO A 195 -14.38 -28.18 12.27
CA PRO A 195 -15.17 -28.65 11.15
C PRO A 195 -15.72 -27.42 10.42
N THR A 196 -14.96 -26.91 9.47
CA THR A 196 -15.41 -25.82 8.59
C THR A 196 -15.82 -26.42 7.26
N GLU A 197 -17.03 -26.09 6.85
CA GLU A 197 -17.72 -26.59 5.65
C GLU A 197 -17.02 -26.26 4.32
N ASN A 198 -15.85 -25.60 4.33
CA ASN A 198 -15.16 -25.07 3.14
C ASN A 198 -13.65 -25.34 3.12
N LEU A 199 -13.19 -26.45 3.68
CA LEU A 199 -11.77 -26.85 3.59
C LEU A 199 -11.46 -27.29 2.16
N ASN A 200 -10.43 -26.67 1.57
CA ASN A 200 -9.80 -27.21 0.39
C ASN A 200 -9.30 -28.63 0.70
N PRO A 201 -9.82 -29.70 0.06
CA PRO A 201 -9.48 -31.08 0.39
C PRO A 201 -7.98 -31.39 0.24
N ASN A 202 -7.23 -30.51 -0.43
CA ASN A 202 -5.80 -30.63 -0.64
C ASN A 202 -4.96 -29.88 0.40
N GLU A 203 -5.57 -29.20 1.37
CA GLU A 203 -4.86 -28.40 2.38
C GLU A 203 -4.74 -29.20 3.70
N PRO A 204 -3.54 -29.23 4.33
CA PRO A 204 -3.38 -29.85 5.63
C PRO A 204 -4.32 -29.25 6.69
N PRO A 205 -5.00 -30.04 7.53
CA PRO A 205 -6.06 -29.57 8.43
C PRO A 205 -5.62 -28.52 9.46
N LEU A 206 -4.31 -28.35 9.66
CA LEU A 206 -3.74 -27.35 10.58
C LEU A 206 -3.64 -25.95 9.94
N ILE A 207 -3.51 -25.84 8.62
CA ILE A 207 -3.24 -24.58 7.93
C ILE A 207 -4.31 -23.50 8.19
N PRO A 208 -5.61 -23.79 8.20
CA PRO A 208 -6.62 -22.78 8.53
C PRO A 208 -6.42 -22.14 9.91
N SER A 209 -6.05 -22.94 10.92
CA SER A 209 -5.76 -22.42 12.26
C SER A 209 -4.48 -21.56 12.28
N LEU A 210 -3.47 -21.92 11.51
CA LEU A 210 -2.25 -21.13 11.38
C LEU A 210 -2.51 -19.79 10.70
N ARG A 211 -3.31 -19.79 9.63
CA ARG A 211 -3.75 -18.56 8.95
C ARG A 211 -4.51 -17.64 9.90
N ARG A 212 -5.44 -18.16 10.67
CA ARG A 212 -6.21 -17.39 11.66
C ARG A 212 -5.32 -16.80 12.76
N PHE A 213 -4.33 -17.56 13.26
CA PHE A 213 -3.33 -17.05 14.20
C PHE A 213 -2.47 -15.94 13.57
N THR A 214 -2.02 -16.15 12.33
CA THR A 214 -1.22 -15.17 11.60
C THR A 214 -2.03 -13.90 11.32
N LEU A 215 -3.31 -14.04 10.98
CA LEU A 215 -4.23 -12.94 10.70
C LEU A 215 -4.42 -12.06 11.95
N ILE A 216 -4.77 -12.67 13.11
CA ILE A 216 -5.02 -11.89 14.33
C ILE A 216 -3.74 -11.22 14.85
N THR A 217 -2.58 -11.87 14.73
CA THR A 217 -1.30 -11.26 15.12
C THR A 217 -0.89 -10.16 14.16
N ALA A 218 -1.16 -10.29 12.85
CA ALA A 218 -0.95 -9.22 11.87
C ALA A 218 -1.86 -8.00 12.15
N LEU A 219 -3.13 -8.24 12.50
CA LEU A 219 -4.06 -7.18 12.89
C LEU A 219 -3.54 -6.41 14.12
N CYS A 220 -3.16 -7.11 15.20
CA CYS A 220 -2.65 -6.47 16.42
C CYS A 220 -1.39 -5.63 16.12
N ALA A 221 -0.47 -6.17 15.31
CA ALA A 221 0.72 -5.43 14.89
C ALA A 221 0.35 -4.16 14.10
N HIS A 222 -0.57 -4.28 13.16
CA HIS A 222 -1.07 -3.17 12.35
C HIS A 222 -1.73 -2.10 13.21
N ILE A 223 -2.71 -2.46 14.04
CA ILE A 223 -3.48 -1.51 14.85
C ILE A 223 -2.60 -0.76 15.83
N ILE A 224 -1.77 -1.46 16.61
CA ILE A 224 -0.89 -0.82 17.58
C ILE A 224 0.15 0.08 16.88
N SER A 225 0.54 -0.24 15.63
CA SER A 225 1.48 0.62 14.89
C SER A 225 0.83 1.90 14.35
N VAL A 226 -0.44 1.84 13.94
CA VAL A 226 -1.17 2.96 13.30
C VAL A 226 -1.83 3.84 14.35
N VAL A 227 -2.64 3.23 15.22
CA VAL A 227 -3.43 3.96 16.22
C VAL A 227 -2.51 4.50 17.32
N PRO A 228 -2.64 5.79 17.72
CA PRO A 228 -1.79 6.40 18.74
C PRO A 228 -1.93 5.70 20.11
N GLU A 229 -0.89 5.86 20.95
CA GLU A 229 -0.87 5.26 22.29
C GLU A 229 -1.97 5.83 23.22
N SER A 230 -2.41 7.06 22.98
CA SER A 230 -3.55 7.69 23.67
C SER A 230 -4.84 6.89 23.55
N LEU A 231 -5.07 6.27 22.38
CA LEU A 231 -6.25 5.47 22.08
C LEU A 231 -6.04 3.98 22.35
N SER A 232 -4.93 3.43 21.84
CA SER A 232 -4.63 2.00 22.00
C SER A 232 -4.21 1.62 23.41
N ARG A 233 -3.79 2.59 24.21
CA ARG A 233 -3.23 2.40 25.56
C ARG A 233 -2.10 1.38 25.62
N LYS A 234 -1.49 1.09 24.47
CA LYS A 234 -0.40 0.12 24.33
C LYS A 234 0.84 0.81 23.75
N PRO A 235 2.03 0.56 24.32
CA PRO A 235 3.28 1.07 23.77
C PRO A 235 3.52 0.55 22.36
N LYS A 236 4.06 1.38 21.47
CA LYS A 236 4.37 0.99 20.09
C LYS A 236 5.31 -0.24 20.00
N SER A 237 6.14 -0.48 21.03
CA SER A 237 7.01 -1.66 21.11
C SER A 237 6.25 -3.00 21.07
N VAL A 238 4.99 -3.02 21.54
CA VAL A 238 4.13 -4.21 21.54
C VAL A 238 3.80 -4.65 20.10
N SER A 239 3.64 -3.69 19.17
CA SER A 239 3.35 -4.01 17.77
C SER A 239 4.42 -4.90 17.14
N GLY A 240 5.70 -4.70 17.52
CA GLY A 240 6.83 -5.49 17.04
C GLY A 240 6.76 -6.97 17.46
N ILE A 241 6.28 -7.25 18.67
CA ILE A 241 6.13 -8.62 19.16
C ILE A 241 5.09 -9.38 18.34
N PHE A 242 3.93 -8.77 18.10
CA PHE A 242 2.89 -9.34 17.26
C PHE A 242 3.34 -9.48 15.81
N PHE A 243 4.05 -8.49 15.26
CA PHE A 243 4.57 -8.57 13.90
C PHE A 243 5.54 -9.72 13.70
N GLU A 244 6.51 -9.90 14.62
CA GLU A 244 7.47 -11.00 14.52
C GLU A 244 6.80 -12.38 14.68
N ALA A 245 5.75 -12.48 15.51
CA ALA A 245 4.97 -13.72 15.63
C ALA A 245 4.22 -14.02 14.32
N SER A 246 3.52 -13.02 13.75
CA SER A 246 2.81 -13.15 12.48
C SER A 246 3.75 -13.53 11.33
N LYS A 247 4.88 -12.83 11.21
CA LYS A 247 5.88 -13.07 10.17
C LYS A 247 6.55 -14.42 10.28
N SER A 248 6.90 -14.87 11.52
CA SER A 248 7.48 -16.18 11.74
C SER A 248 6.49 -17.29 11.38
N MET A 249 5.22 -17.10 11.75
CA MET A 249 4.18 -18.08 11.43
C MET A 249 3.90 -18.15 9.93
N LEU A 250 3.79 -17.01 9.24
CA LEU A 250 3.61 -16.98 7.77
C LEU A 250 4.72 -17.76 7.06
N ARG A 251 5.98 -17.58 7.47
CA ARG A 251 7.11 -18.32 6.90
C ARG A 251 7.02 -19.84 7.11
N ALA A 252 6.44 -20.27 8.24
CA ALA A 252 6.33 -21.69 8.54
C ALA A 252 5.39 -22.45 7.59
N TYR A 253 4.40 -21.78 7.00
CA TYR A 253 3.49 -22.37 6.02
C TYR A 253 3.53 -21.68 4.65
N GLU A 254 4.55 -20.85 4.37
CA GLU A 254 4.66 -20.01 3.17
C GLU A 254 4.52 -20.81 1.88
N ALA A 255 5.14 -21.99 1.80
CA ALA A 255 5.04 -22.85 0.61
C ALA A 255 3.58 -23.24 0.33
N CYS A 256 2.81 -23.60 1.36
CA CYS A 256 1.39 -23.90 1.22
C CYS A 256 0.58 -22.64 0.88
N ASP A 257 0.89 -21.51 1.52
CA ASP A 257 0.22 -20.23 1.27
C ASP A 257 0.40 -19.73 -0.17
N LEU A 258 1.59 -19.93 -0.74
CA LEU A 258 1.87 -19.59 -2.13
C LEU A 258 1.15 -20.52 -3.12
N GLU A 259 0.97 -21.80 -2.80
CA GLU A 259 0.25 -22.75 -3.66
C GLU A 259 -1.28 -22.62 -3.54
N HIS A 260 -1.79 -22.33 -2.36
CA HIS A 260 -3.20 -22.22 -2.05
C HIS A 260 -3.53 -20.91 -1.32
N PRO A 261 -3.30 -19.74 -1.95
CA PRO A 261 -3.62 -18.46 -1.32
C PRO A 261 -5.13 -18.25 -1.20
N ASP A 262 -5.52 -17.50 -0.15
CA ASP A 262 -6.89 -17.06 0.09
C ASP A 262 -6.94 -15.56 0.42
N SER A 263 -8.11 -15.04 0.80
CA SER A 263 -8.27 -13.64 1.19
C SER A 263 -7.41 -13.25 2.39
N THR A 264 -7.17 -14.19 3.33
CA THR A 264 -6.31 -13.92 4.50
C THR A 264 -4.85 -13.75 4.11
N SER A 265 -4.39 -14.46 3.07
CA SER A 265 -3.03 -14.33 2.51
C SER A 265 -2.75 -12.90 2.02
N LEU A 266 -3.75 -12.26 1.40
CA LEU A 266 -3.68 -10.88 0.94
C LEU A 266 -3.73 -9.91 2.12
N THR A 267 -4.71 -10.09 3.01
CA THR A 267 -4.93 -9.21 4.18
C THR A 267 -3.71 -9.16 5.10
N ILE A 268 -3.09 -10.31 5.40
CA ILE A 268 -1.88 -10.40 6.23
C ILE A 268 -0.76 -9.55 5.62
N ARG A 269 -0.50 -9.68 4.31
CA ARG A 269 0.58 -8.93 3.64
C ARG A 269 0.28 -7.43 3.58
N MET A 270 -0.97 -7.03 3.40
CA MET A 270 -1.36 -5.63 3.45
C MET A 270 -1.14 -5.03 4.85
N TRP A 271 -1.47 -5.75 5.92
CA TRP A 271 -1.20 -5.31 7.28
C TRP A 271 0.30 -5.30 7.63
N HIS A 272 1.08 -6.27 7.12
CA HIS A 272 2.54 -6.24 7.22
C HIS A 272 3.15 -5.04 6.48
N SER A 273 2.60 -4.69 5.31
CA SER A 273 3.01 -3.50 4.55
C SER A 273 2.76 -2.22 5.35
N SER A 274 1.55 -2.09 5.92
CA SER A 274 1.19 -0.96 6.76
C SER A 274 2.06 -0.85 8.02
N TYR A 275 2.27 -1.96 8.73
CA TYR A 275 3.18 -2.01 9.89
C TYR A 275 4.59 -1.54 9.52
N ALA A 276 5.16 -2.06 8.42
CA ALA A 276 6.52 -1.71 8.00
C ALA A 276 6.64 -0.21 7.69
N GLN A 277 5.62 0.39 7.08
CA GLN A 277 5.58 1.80 6.77
C GLN A 277 5.51 2.67 8.04
N ASN A 278 4.57 2.35 8.94
CA ASN A 278 4.28 3.19 10.11
C ASN A 278 5.36 3.07 11.20
N THR A 279 5.94 1.88 11.40
CA THR A 279 6.91 1.65 12.49
C THR A 279 8.34 2.00 12.08
N THR A 280 8.72 1.71 10.85
CA THR A 280 10.13 1.80 10.44
C THR A 280 10.40 2.92 9.43
N GLY A 281 9.38 3.50 8.81
CA GLY A 281 9.51 4.42 7.69
C GLY A 281 10.20 3.81 6.47
N LYS A 282 10.44 2.48 6.46
CA LYS A 282 11.14 1.77 5.38
C LYS A 282 10.20 1.51 4.21
N VAL A 283 10.06 2.47 3.34
CA VAL A 283 9.21 2.39 2.14
C VAL A 283 9.50 1.13 1.30
N GLY A 284 10.76 0.69 1.21
CA GLY A 284 11.13 -0.52 0.48
C GLY A 284 10.53 -1.81 1.06
N ALA A 285 10.53 -1.96 2.40
CA ALA A 285 9.95 -3.13 3.07
C ALA A 285 8.42 -3.13 2.95
N SER A 286 7.78 -1.98 3.13
CA SER A 286 6.34 -1.82 2.93
C SER A 286 5.93 -2.19 1.50
N TRP A 287 6.66 -1.67 0.51
CA TRP A 287 6.41 -1.99 -0.90
C TRP A 287 6.60 -3.47 -1.22
N HIS A 288 7.56 -4.14 -0.61
CA HIS A 288 7.78 -5.57 -0.80
C HIS A 288 6.54 -6.39 -0.43
N TYR A 289 5.98 -6.19 0.78
CA TYR A 289 4.75 -6.87 1.19
C TYR A 289 3.55 -6.52 0.31
N HIS A 290 3.43 -5.26 -0.10
CA HIS A 290 2.38 -4.85 -1.03
C HIS A 290 2.50 -5.58 -2.38
N THR A 291 3.71 -5.67 -2.94
CA THR A 291 3.98 -6.36 -4.20
C THR A 291 3.67 -7.85 -4.09
N GLU A 292 4.03 -8.51 -2.98
CA GLU A 292 3.65 -9.90 -2.73
C GLU A 292 2.13 -10.09 -2.76
N ALA A 293 1.37 -9.20 -2.10
CA ALA A 293 -0.09 -9.25 -2.14
C ALA A 293 -0.63 -9.07 -3.58
N CYS A 294 -0.08 -8.13 -4.37
CA CYS A 294 -0.45 -7.96 -5.78
C CYS A 294 -0.13 -9.21 -6.62
N CYS A 295 1.01 -9.86 -6.41
CA CYS A 295 1.37 -11.11 -7.09
C CYS A 295 0.40 -12.25 -6.76
N LEU A 296 -0.01 -12.38 -5.48
CA LEU A 296 -1.02 -13.36 -5.07
C LEU A 296 -2.40 -13.05 -5.67
N ALA A 297 -2.79 -11.77 -5.74
CA ALA A 297 -4.03 -11.36 -6.41
C ALA A 297 -4.03 -11.73 -7.90
N GLN A 298 -2.89 -11.60 -8.59
CA GLN A 298 -2.73 -12.06 -9.98
C GLN A 298 -2.79 -13.59 -10.07
N ARG A 299 -2.16 -14.34 -9.16
CA ARG A 299 -2.24 -15.80 -9.10
C ARG A 299 -3.68 -16.29 -8.89
N LEU A 300 -4.43 -15.66 -7.99
CA LEU A 300 -5.85 -15.91 -7.76
C LEU A 300 -6.74 -15.44 -8.91
N ARG A 301 -6.17 -14.75 -9.90
CA ARG A 301 -6.89 -14.16 -11.04
C ARG A 301 -8.02 -13.23 -10.60
N LEU A 302 -7.79 -12.40 -9.59
CA LEU A 302 -8.81 -11.50 -9.05
C LEU A 302 -9.25 -10.39 -10.02
N PHE A 303 -8.67 -10.35 -11.21
CA PHE A 303 -9.12 -9.56 -12.34
C PHE A 303 -10.25 -10.23 -13.16
N ASP A 304 -10.62 -11.48 -12.83
CA ASP A 304 -11.63 -12.29 -13.52
C ASP A 304 -12.75 -12.68 -12.56
N GLU A 305 -13.96 -12.18 -12.83
CA GLU A 305 -15.14 -12.42 -11.99
C GLU A 305 -15.46 -13.91 -11.81
N ALA A 306 -15.26 -14.71 -12.88
CA ALA A 306 -15.50 -16.15 -12.83
C ALA A 306 -14.53 -16.87 -11.87
N SER A 307 -13.32 -16.37 -11.71
CA SER A 307 -12.34 -16.90 -10.75
C SER A 307 -12.69 -16.52 -9.31
N ILE A 308 -13.20 -15.30 -9.10
CA ILE A 308 -13.62 -14.81 -7.79
C ILE A 308 -14.89 -15.54 -7.30
N ALA A 309 -15.80 -15.91 -8.18
CA ALA A 309 -17.08 -16.54 -7.83
C ALA A 309 -16.95 -18.05 -7.48
N ARG A 310 -15.79 -18.67 -7.66
CA ARG A 310 -15.60 -20.12 -7.41
C ARG A 310 -15.54 -20.52 -5.94
N PRO A 311 -14.94 -19.74 -5.02
CA PRO A 311 -14.91 -20.07 -3.59
C PRO A 311 -16.27 -19.98 -2.91
N SER A 312 -16.28 -20.18 -1.57
CA SER A 312 -17.49 -19.90 -0.76
C SER A 312 -17.92 -18.43 -0.88
N LEU A 313 -19.17 -18.16 -0.56
CA LEU A 313 -19.73 -16.81 -0.69
C LEU A 313 -18.94 -15.77 0.10
N LEU A 314 -18.60 -16.06 1.36
CA LEU A 314 -17.79 -15.18 2.20
C LEU A 314 -16.40 -14.95 1.60
N GLU A 315 -15.74 -16.00 1.16
CA GLU A 315 -14.41 -15.90 0.56
C GLU A 315 -14.45 -15.08 -0.74
N SER A 316 -15.45 -15.30 -1.59
CA SER A 316 -15.66 -14.51 -2.81
C SER A 316 -15.82 -13.01 -2.51
N GLN A 317 -16.62 -12.68 -1.48
CA GLN A 317 -16.82 -11.30 -1.05
C GLN A 317 -15.51 -10.68 -0.52
N LEU A 318 -14.77 -11.41 0.33
CA LEU A 318 -13.49 -10.96 0.87
C LEU A 318 -12.44 -10.77 -0.24
N LEU A 319 -12.36 -11.67 -1.20
CA LEU A 319 -11.45 -11.55 -2.35
C LEU A 319 -11.75 -10.31 -3.20
N ARG A 320 -13.04 -10.00 -3.46
CA ARG A 320 -13.43 -8.78 -4.18
C ARG A 320 -12.98 -7.53 -3.45
N VAL A 321 -13.24 -7.44 -2.16
CA VAL A 321 -12.88 -6.26 -1.37
C VAL A 321 -11.35 -6.11 -1.26
N ASN A 322 -10.63 -7.21 -1.04
CA ASN A 322 -9.17 -7.23 -1.03
C ASN A 322 -8.59 -6.76 -2.36
N PHE A 323 -9.13 -7.25 -3.49
CA PHE A 323 -8.71 -6.79 -4.81
C PHE A 323 -8.91 -5.28 -4.98
N TRP A 324 -10.09 -4.76 -4.64
CA TRP A 324 -10.36 -3.33 -4.74
C TRP A 324 -9.53 -2.49 -3.78
N HIS A 325 -9.18 -3.02 -2.61
CA HIS A 325 -8.27 -2.34 -1.69
C HIS A 325 -6.84 -2.27 -2.24
N LEU A 326 -6.32 -3.36 -2.80
CA LEU A 326 -5.03 -3.38 -3.49
C LEU A 326 -5.01 -2.41 -4.67
N TYR A 327 -6.06 -2.44 -5.51
CA TYR A 327 -6.21 -1.52 -6.62
C TYR A 327 -6.20 -0.06 -6.17
N LEU A 328 -6.96 0.27 -5.12
CA LEU A 328 -7.00 1.61 -4.54
C LEU A 328 -5.61 2.06 -4.04
N ALA A 329 -4.92 1.20 -3.28
CA ALA A 329 -3.59 1.50 -2.76
C ALA A 329 -2.60 1.75 -3.90
N GLU A 330 -2.66 0.94 -4.95
CA GLU A 330 -1.79 1.08 -6.11
C GLU A 330 -2.08 2.36 -6.90
N LYS A 331 -3.36 2.67 -7.19
CA LYS A 331 -3.72 3.91 -7.90
C LYS A 331 -3.29 5.16 -7.14
N THR A 332 -3.34 5.11 -5.83
CA THR A 332 -2.79 6.18 -4.99
C THR A 332 -1.28 6.33 -5.20
N GLN A 333 -0.52 5.23 -5.23
CA GLN A 333 0.93 5.25 -5.46
C GLN A 333 1.29 5.72 -6.88
N VAL A 334 0.53 5.29 -7.88
CA VAL A 334 0.69 5.75 -9.28
C VAL A 334 0.42 7.24 -9.38
N ALA A 335 -0.67 7.74 -8.80
CA ALA A 335 -1.00 9.17 -8.79
C ALA A 335 0.13 10.00 -8.17
N PHE A 336 0.77 9.51 -7.11
CA PHE A 336 1.96 10.13 -6.53
C PHE A 336 3.25 9.93 -7.34
N ARG A 337 3.17 9.30 -8.51
CA ARG A 337 4.33 8.97 -9.37
C ARG A 337 5.48 8.29 -8.62
N SER A 338 5.16 7.62 -7.52
CA SER A 338 6.16 6.97 -6.70
C SER A 338 6.60 5.61 -7.26
N ARG A 339 5.71 4.94 -8.01
CA ARG A 339 5.91 3.59 -8.54
C ARG A 339 5.12 3.34 -9.82
N PRO A 340 5.60 2.48 -10.73
CA PRO A 340 4.83 2.03 -11.87
C PRO A 340 3.68 1.09 -11.43
N PRO A 341 2.58 1.01 -12.18
CA PRO A 341 1.46 0.14 -11.87
C PRO A 341 1.84 -1.35 -12.00
N ILE A 342 1.36 -2.17 -11.06
CA ILE A 342 1.43 -3.64 -11.10
C ILE A 342 0.11 -4.21 -11.62
N ILE A 343 -1.02 -3.56 -11.25
CA ILE A 343 -2.37 -3.94 -11.69
C ILE A 343 -2.72 -3.12 -12.94
N ASP A 344 -2.73 -3.78 -14.09
CA ASP A 344 -3.10 -3.14 -15.37
C ASP A 344 -4.61 -2.86 -15.41
N GLU A 345 -5.00 -1.61 -15.62
CA GLU A 345 -6.41 -1.21 -15.72
C GLU A 345 -7.15 -1.87 -16.87
N ARG A 346 -6.46 -2.16 -17.96
CA ARG A 346 -7.06 -2.82 -19.13
C ARG A 346 -7.59 -4.22 -18.81
N ILE A 347 -7.02 -4.86 -17.77
CA ILE A 347 -7.48 -6.16 -17.28
C ILE A 347 -8.72 -6.00 -16.39
N CYS A 348 -8.86 -4.84 -15.71
CA CYS A 348 -9.94 -4.57 -14.77
C CYS A 348 -11.25 -4.11 -15.43
N ASP A 349 -11.26 -3.77 -16.72
CA ASP A 349 -12.45 -3.35 -17.47
C ASP A 349 -13.47 -4.50 -17.68
N GLY A 350 -13.13 -5.71 -17.26
CA GLY A 350 -13.96 -6.92 -17.35
C GLY A 350 -15.17 -6.99 -16.42
N GLY A 351 -15.50 -5.90 -15.69
CA GLY A 351 -16.76 -5.83 -14.94
C GLY A 351 -16.74 -6.49 -13.56
N ILE A 352 -15.57 -6.53 -12.87
CA ILE A 352 -15.51 -6.99 -11.48
C ILE A 352 -16.46 -6.16 -10.62
N THR A 353 -17.45 -6.83 -10.04
CA THR A 353 -18.41 -6.21 -9.15
C THR A 353 -17.86 -6.16 -7.73
N LEU A 354 -18.39 -5.30 -6.88
CA LEU A 354 -18.04 -5.31 -5.46
C LEU A 354 -18.84 -6.35 -4.69
N LEU A 355 -20.10 -6.44 -5.03
CA LEU A 355 -21.06 -7.31 -4.39
C LEU A 355 -21.62 -8.24 -5.46
N ASP A 356 -21.84 -9.48 -5.10
CA ASP A 356 -22.49 -10.45 -5.96
C ASP A 356 -23.93 -10.01 -6.24
N LYS A 357 -24.27 -9.80 -7.53
CA LYS A 357 -25.60 -9.40 -7.93
C LYS A 357 -26.51 -10.62 -7.86
N GLY A 358 -27.22 -10.81 -6.76
CA GLY A 358 -28.32 -11.75 -6.66
C GLY A 358 -28.22 -12.85 -5.60
N ASN A 359 -27.10 -12.96 -4.88
CA ASN A 359 -26.96 -13.90 -3.76
C ASN A 359 -27.17 -13.20 -2.41
N GLU A 360 -27.64 -13.94 -1.42
CA GLU A 360 -27.63 -13.49 -0.02
C GLU A 360 -26.18 -13.16 0.37
N LEU A 361 -25.94 -11.94 0.84
CA LEU A 361 -24.62 -11.50 1.28
C LEU A 361 -24.34 -12.05 2.68
N VAL A 362 -23.14 -12.53 2.91
CA VAL A 362 -22.66 -12.83 4.26
C VAL A 362 -22.17 -11.49 4.87
N PRO A 363 -22.76 -11.05 5.99
CA PRO A 363 -22.33 -9.80 6.61
C PRO A 363 -20.89 -9.90 7.13
N PHE A 364 -20.09 -8.87 6.89
CA PHE A 364 -18.72 -8.77 7.42
C PHE A 364 -18.69 -8.34 8.87
N LEU A 365 -19.70 -7.59 9.28
CA LEU A 365 -19.89 -7.18 10.68
C LEU A 365 -20.60 -8.29 11.45
N ASP A 366 -20.27 -8.44 12.74
CA ASP A 366 -20.95 -9.40 13.61
C ASP A 366 -22.41 -8.97 13.84
N PRO A 367 -23.39 -9.72 13.30
CA PRO A 367 -24.80 -9.34 13.42
C PRO A 367 -25.34 -9.46 14.86
N SER A 368 -24.63 -10.14 15.76
CA SER A 368 -25.02 -10.27 17.17
C SER A 368 -24.76 -8.99 17.98
N ARG A 369 -23.95 -8.06 17.44
CA ARG A 369 -23.64 -6.79 18.10
C ARG A 369 -24.67 -5.73 17.73
N GLU A 370 -25.30 -5.13 18.71
CA GLU A 370 -26.30 -4.07 18.52
C GLU A 370 -25.76 -2.87 17.71
N VAL A 371 -24.48 -2.57 17.83
CA VAL A 371 -23.84 -1.47 17.08
C VAL A 371 -23.78 -1.72 15.57
N ASN A 372 -23.89 -2.97 15.12
CA ASN A 372 -23.81 -3.42 13.74
C ASN A 372 -25.22 -3.59 13.12
N GLN A 373 -26.08 -2.59 13.25
CA GLN A 373 -27.40 -2.64 12.62
C GLN A 373 -27.30 -2.73 11.08
N ALA A 374 -28.33 -3.29 10.46
CA ALA A 374 -28.36 -3.77 9.07
C ALA A 374 -27.82 -2.77 8.01
N ASP A 375 -28.02 -1.48 8.21
CA ASP A 375 -27.58 -0.47 7.24
C ASP A 375 -26.13 -0.03 7.37
N LEU A 376 -25.49 -0.27 8.52
CA LEU A 376 -24.13 0.23 8.76
C LEU A 376 -23.13 -0.30 7.73
N GLU A 377 -23.15 -1.60 7.47
CA GLU A 377 -22.24 -2.25 6.54
C GLU A 377 -22.42 -1.74 5.12
N SER A 378 -23.63 -1.66 4.61
CA SER A 378 -23.89 -1.17 3.25
C SER A 378 -23.50 0.29 3.08
N ARG A 379 -23.70 1.13 4.10
CA ARG A 379 -23.24 2.53 4.13
C ARG A 379 -21.71 2.63 4.13
N ILE A 380 -21.00 1.79 4.89
CA ILE A 380 -19.54 1.70 4.89
C ILE A 380 -19.03 1.31 3.49
N PHE A 381 -19.62 0.30 2.89
CA PHE A 381 -19.23 -0.13 1.53
C PHE A 381 -19.47 0.94 0.48
N PHE A 382 -20.55 1.71 0.59
CA PHE A 382 -20.77 2.84 -0.30
C PHE A 382 -19.64 3.86 -0.24
N GLY A 383 -19.21 4.26 0.96
CA GLY A 383 -18.10 5.20 1.15
C GLY A 383 -16.76 4.65 0.64
N PHE A 384 -16.49 3.36 0.87
CA PHE A 384 -15.33 2.67 0.30
C PHE A 384 -15.32 2.73 -1.23
N HIS A 385 -16.47 2.53 -1.87
CA HIS A 385 -16.63 2.67 -3.33
C HIS A 385 -16.38 4.08 -3.83
N LEU A 386 -16.96 5.07 -3.15
CA LEU A 386 -16.80 6.46 -3.54
C LEU A 386 -15.32 6.83 -3.52
N ARG A 387 -14.61 6.46 -2.45
CA ARG A 387 -13.16 6.67 -2.34
C ARG A 387 -12.38 6.00 -3.49
N ARG A 388 -12.72 4.75 -3.83
CA ARG A 388 -12.11 4.03 -4.96
C ARG A 388 -12.34 4.77 -6.27
N ARG A 389 -13.56 5.25 -6.54
CA ARG A 389 -13.88 6.00 -7.76
C ARG A 389 -13.10 7.30 -7.82
N MET A 390 -12.98 8.04 -6.71
CA MET A 390 -12.19 9.28 -6.64
C MET A 390 -10.72 9.03 -6.99
N SER A 391 -10.08 8.05 -6.36
CA SER A 391 -8.68 7.72 -6.62
C SER A 391 -8.43 7.23 -8.05
N ALA A 392 -9.29 6.36 -8.57
CA ALA A 392 -9.17 5.85 -9.94
C ALA A 392 -9.35 6.96 -10.98
N THR A 393 -10.36 7.83 -10.80
CA THR A 393 -10.61 8.94 -11.73
C THR A 393 -9.45 9.93 -11.72
N ALA A 394 -8.91 10.27 -10.54
CA ALA A 394 -7.77 11.16 -10.42
C ALA A 394 -6.50 10.57 -11.06
N ALA A 395 -6.19 9.29 -10.79
CA ALA A 395 -5.02 8.63 -11.34
C ALA A 395 -5.05 8.60 -12.87
N ARG A 396 -6.20 8.22 -13.46
CA ARG A 396 -6.39 8.26 -14.93
C ARG A 396 -6.19 9.66 -15.50
N LEU A 397 -6.77 10.68 -14.85
CA LEU A 397 -6.61 12.07 -15.32
C LEU A 397 -5.14 12.52 -15.27
N ILE A 398 -4.40 12.16 -14.23
CA ILE A 398 -2.96 12.47 -14.09
C ILE A 398 -2.16 11.81 -15.22
N ASP A 399 -2.44 10.54 -15.54
CA ASP A 399 -1.79 9.80 -16.63
C ASP A 399 -2.16 10.41 -18.00
N ASP A 400 -3.41 10.79 -18.20
CA ASP A 400 -3.88 11.43 -19.44
C ASP A 400 -3.19 12.78 -19.67
N ILE A 401 -3.06 13.64 -18.63
CA ILE A 401 -2.35 14.92 -18.70
C ILE A 401 -0.88 14.69 -19.09
N ALA A 402 -0.21 13.73 -18.48
CA ALA A 402 1.17 13.41 -18.78
C ALA A 402 1.35 12.89 -20.23
N SER A 403 0.42 12.05 -20.68
CA SER A 403 0.45 11.50 -22.05
C SER A 403 0.20 12.58 -23.11
N PHE A 404 -0.76 13.48 -22.87
CA PHE A 404 -1.07 14.59 -23.76
C PHE A 404 0.14 15.50 -23.99
N SER A 405 0.86 15.88 -22.94
CA SER A 405 2.07 16.69 -23.04
C SER A 405 3.16 16.03 -23.89
N GLY A 406 3.39 14.72 -23.71
CA GLY A 406 4.35 13.96 -24.52
C GLY A 406 3.98 13.90 -26.02
N HIS A 407 2.68 13.85 -26.33
CA HIS A 407 2.20 13.91 -27.73
C HIS A 407 2.37 15.28 -28.36
N VAL A 408 2.14 16.36 -27.63
CA VAL A 408 2.34 17.74 -28.12
C VAL A 408 3.80 18.00 -28.47
N GLU A 409 4.75 17.57 -27.61
CA GLU A 409 6.17 17.68 -27.88
C GLU A 409 6.61 16.87 -29.12
N SER A 410 6.07 15.67 -29.28
CA SER A 410 6.39 14.79 -30.43
C SER A 410 5.76 15.29 -31.74
N ASN A 411 4.58 15.92 -31.70
CA ASN A 411 3.83 16.40 -32.87
C ASN A 411 4.21 17.84 -33.29
N SER A 412 4.87 18.61 -32.46
CA SER A 412 5.42 19.92 -32.86
C SER A 412 6.42 19.82 -34.02
N LEU A 413 6.93 18.61 -34.27
CA LEU A 413 7.76 18.24 -35.44
C LEU A 413 6.95 17.85 -36.68
N ARG A 414 5.60 17.71 -36.60
CA ARG A 414 4.72 17.33 -37.71
C ARG A 414 3.56 18.33 -37.86
N ALA A 415 3.78 19.36 -38.64
CA ALA A 415 2.95 20.59 -38.76
C ALA A 415 1.53 20.44 -39.36
N ASN A 416 0.85 19.29 -39.33
CA ASN A 416 -0.42 19.07 -40.07
C ASN A 416 -1.61 18.49 -39.28
N GLN A 417 -1.66 18.57 -37.95
CA GLN A 417 -2.84 18.09 -37.18
C GLN A 417 -3.36 19.14 -36.18
N LEU A 418 -3.92 20.26 -36.69
CA LEU A 418 -4.47 21.35 -35.86
C LEU A 418 -5.81 21.02 -35.18
N ASN A 419 -6.56 20.01 -35.62
CA ASN A 419 -7.90 19.72 -35.06
C ASN A 419 -7.95 18.67 -33.94
N GLY A 420 -6.90 17.93 -33.69
CA GLY A 420 -6.87 16.89 -32.65
C GLY A 420 -6.65 17.42 -31.23
N GLY A 421 -5.82 18.45 -31.07
CA GLY A 421 -5.43 18.98 -29.78
C GLY A 421 -6.56 19.65 -28.99
N ASP A 422 -7.47 20.38 -29.67
CA ASP A 422 -8.59 21.03 -29.02
C ASP A 422 -9.62 20.04 -28.46
N GLN A 423 -9.85 18.93 -29.19
CA GLN A 423 -10.76 17.86 -28.75
C GLN A 423 -10.19 17.11 -27.55
N GLU A 424 -8.89 16.82 -27.56
CA GLU A 424 -8.22 16.16 -26.43
C GLU A 424 -8.19 17.06 -25.20
N MET A 425 -7.91 18.36 -25.36
CA MET A 425 -7.96 19.34 -24.28
C MET A 425 -9.37 19.42 -23.65
N THR A 426 -10.41 19.47 -24.47
CA THR A 426 -11.80 19.46 -23.99
C THR A 426 -12.10 18.20 -23.18
N THR A 427 -11.61 17.04 -23.62
CA THR A 427 -11.75 15.77 -22.90
C THR A 427 -11.07 15.81 -21.52
N LEU A 428 -9.88 16.40 -21.41
CA LEU A 428 -9.19 16.55 -20.12
C LEU A 428 -9.98 17.47 -19.16
N ILE A 429 -10.52 18.58 -19.67
CA ILE A 429 -11.37 19.48 -18.89
C ILE A 429 -12.62 18.75 -18.38
N GLU A 430 -13.32 18.00 -19.24
CA GLU A 430 -14.50 17.22 -18.87
C GLU A 430 -14.16 16.18 -17.79
N ARG A 431 -13.03 15.48 -17.90
CA ARG A 431 -12.56 14.52 -16.88
C ARG A 431 -12.26 15.20 -15.55
N TYR A 432 -11.64 16.38 -15.56
CA TYR A 432 -11.41 17.17 -14.36
C TYR A 432 -12.73 17.59 -13.68
N LEU A 433 -13.70 18.11 -14.46
CA LEU A 433 -15.02 18.46 -13.95
C LEU A 433 -15.75 17.23 -13.38
N LYS A 434 -15.66 16.09 -14.05
CA LYS A 434 -16.22 14.82 -13.55
C LYS A 434 -15.57 14.39 -12.23
N PHE A 435 -14.25 14.53 -12.09
CA PHE A 435 -13.56 14.23 -10.84
C PHE A 435 -14.02 15.18 -9.71
N THR A 436 -14.07 16.48 -9.95
CA THR A 436 -14.49 17.45 -8.93
C THR A 436 -15.95 17.28 -8.53
N ALA A 437 -16.82 16.82 -9.43
CA ALA A 437 -18.22 16.55 -9.14
C ALA A 437 -18.44 15.36 -8.18
N LEU A 438 -17.46 14.44 -8.05
CA LEU A 438 -17.57 13.27 -7.16
C LEU A 438 -17.77 13.65 -5.67
N VAL A 439 -17.31 14.84 -5.25
CA VAL A 439 -17.55 15.32 -3.89
C VAL A 439 -19.05 15.51 -3.60
N ASN A 440 -19.85 15.83 -4.62
CA ASN A 440 -21.30 16.00 -4.48
C ASN A 440 -22.03 14.66 -4.23
N GLU A 441 -21.39 13.53 -4.56
CA GLU A 441 -21.93 12.19 -4.32
C GLU A 441 -21.70 11.70 -2.88
N VAL A 442 -20.99 12.47 -2.05
CA VAL A 442 -20.80 12.15 -0.62
C VAL A 442 -22.18 12.13 0.06
N PRO A 443 -22.61 10.99 0.63
CA PRO A 443 -23.94 10.87 1.19
C PRO A 443 -24.11 11.67 2.49
N SER A 444 -25.36 11.91 2.87
CA SER A 444 -25.72 12.72 4.07
C SER A 444 -25.09 12.20 5.34
N TRP A 445 -25.08 10.88 5.55
CA TRP A 445 -24.50 10.25 6.74
C TRP A 445 -22.97 10.35 6.83
N VAL A 446 -22.26 10.51 5.72
CA VAL A 446 -20.82 10.82 5.72
C VAL A 446 -20.59 12.33 5.83
N ARG A 447 -21.45 13.14 5.20
CA ARG A 447 -21.36 14.59 5.21
C ARG A 447 -21.65 15.20 6.59
N HIS A 448 -22.62 14.61 7.29
CA HIS A 448 -23.07 15.04 8.61
C HIS A 448 -23.25 13.84 9.56
N PRO A 449 -22.17 13.19 10.02
CA PRO A 449 -22.25 11.95 10.80
C PRO A 449 -23.05 12.07 12.10
N ASP A 450 -23.05 13.26 12.72
CA ASP A 450 -23.76 13.50 14.00
C ASP A 450 -25.29 13.66 13.84
N ARG A 451 -25.78 13.82 12.58
CA ARG A 451 -27.20 13.91 12.31
C ARG A 451 -27.78 12.51 12.06
N GLY A 452 -27.81 11.68 13.11
CA GLY A 452 -28.48 10.38 13.04
C GLY A 452 -29.95 10.54 12.63
N GLU A 453 -30.38 9.80 11.60
CA GLU A 453 -31.72 9.94 11.00
C GLU A 453 -32.85 9.37 11.86
N ASP A 454 -32.55 8.45 12.79
CA ASP A 454 -33.59 7.80 13.62
C ASP A 454 -33.40 8.09 15.12
N PRO A 455 -34.33 8.84 15.73
CA PRO A 455 -34.30 9.13 17.17
C PRO A 455 -34.55 7.92 18.06
N LYS A 456 -35.00 6.78 17.50
CA LYS A 456 -35.28 5.54 18.24
C LYS A 456 -34.04 4.67 18.46
N VAL A 457 -32.95 4.96 17.78
CA VAL A 457 -31.70 4.21 17.92
C VAL A 457 -31.02 4.58 19.23
N ASP A 458 -30.50 3.59 19.94
CA ASP A 458 -29.75 3.76 21.17
C ASP A 458 -28.58 4.74 21.00
N GLU A 459 -28.30 5.55 22.03
CA GLU A 459 -27.26 6.59 22.00
C GLU A 459 -25.86 6.00 21.79
N GLN A 460 -25.57 4.83 22.34
CA GLN A 460 -24.26 4.18 22.18
C GLN A 460 -24.07 3.70 20.74
N VAL A 461 -25.12 3.11 20.15
CA VAL A 461 -25.14 2.69 18.73
C VAL A 461 -24.92 3.89 17.82
N ARG A 462 -25.64 4.99 18.07
CA ARG A 462 -25.54 6.22 17.29
C ARG A 462 -24.13 6.83 17.36
N THR A 463 -23.57 6.90 18.55
CA THR A 463 -22.21 7.41 18.77
C THR A 463 -21.16 6.55 18.07
N TYR A 464 -21.30 5.22 18.14
CA TYR A 464 -20.41 4.29 17.44
C TYR A 464 -20.47 4.48 15.94
N GLN A 465 -21.67 4.50 15.35
CA GLN A 465 -21.87 4.68 13.90
C GLN A 465 -21.39 6.05 13.42
N ALA A 466 -21.67 7.11 14.20
CA ALA A 466 -21.17 8.46 13.90
C ALA A 466 -19.62 8.46 13.87
N THR A 467 -18.97 7.78 14.81
CA THR A 467 -17.50 7.66 14.82
C THR A 467 -16.98 6.93 13.56
N CYS A 468 -17.64 5.85 13.15
CA CYS A 468 -17.29 5.14 11.90
C CYS A 468 -17.39 6.07 10.68
N PHE A 469 -18.47 6.85 10.58
CA PHE A 469 -18.67 7.76 9.46
C PHE A 469 -17.75 8.99 9.52
N TRP A 470 -17.40 9.50 10.70
CA TRP A 470 -16.37 10.52 10.85
C TRP A 470 -15.00 10.02 10.39
N ALA A 471 -14.62 8.80 10.77
CA ALA A 471 -13.38 8.18 10.30
C ALA A 471 -13.39 8.02 8.75
N GLN A 472 -14.51 7.61 8.18
CA GLN A 472 -14.68 7.48 6.74
C GLN A 472 -14.63 8.83 6.02
N ARG A 473 -15.36 9.84 6.53
CA ARG A 473 -15.35 11.21 5.99
C ARG A 473 -13.95 11.79 5.94
N THR A 474 -13.23 11.70 7.06
CA THR A 474 -11.86 12.21 7.16
C THR A 474 -10.97 11.62 6.06
N ASN A 475 -11.06 10.32 5.83
CA ASN A 475 -10.25 9.63 4.81
C ASN A 475 -10.68 10.01 3.39
N ILE A 476 -11.98 10.06 3.09
CA ILE A 476 -12.51 10.45 1.78
C ILE A 476 -12.08 11.88 1.43
N MET A 477 -12.25 12.83 2.36
CA MET A 477 -11.89 14.23 2.12
C MET A 477 -10.39 14.42 1.98
N THR A 478 -9.59 13.77 2.83
CA THR A 478 -8.12 13.80 2.70
C THR A 478 -7.67 13.35 1.31
N ILE A 479 -8.18 12.21 0.83
CA ILE A 479 -7.84 11.71 -0.51
C ILE A 479 -8.31 12.66 -1.60
N PHE A 480 -9.54 13.17 -1.51
CA PHE A 480 -10.09 14.09 -2.51
C PHE A 480 -9.23 15.35 -2.67
N TYR A 481 -8.88 16.01 -1.56
CA TYR A 481 -8.07 17.23 -1.60
C TYR A 481 -6.61 16.96 -2.00
N CYS A 482 -6.03 15.86 -1.56
CA CYS A 482 -4.70 15.44 -2.03
C CYS A 482 -4.69 15.23 -3.54
N MET A 483 -5.70 14.56 -4.10
CA MET A 483 -5.79 14.34 -5.54
C MET A 483 -6.03 15.64 -6.31
N ARG A 484 -6.85 16.59 -5.79
CA ARG A 484 -7.01 17.94 -6.38
C ARG A 484 -5.66 18.67 -6.50
N LEU A 485 -4.85 18.65 -5.44
CA LEU A 485 -3.52 19.26 -5.45
C LEU A 485 -2.55 18.58 -6.42
N LEU A 486 -2.58 17.24 -6.49
CA LEU A 486 -1.77 16.48 -7.43
C LEU A 486 -2.13 16.77 -8.88
N ILE A 487 -3.42 16.79 -9.22
CA ILE A 487 -3.89 17.14 -10.56
C ILE A 487 -3.45 18.56 -10.90
N LEU A 488 -3.65 19.52 -9.99
CA LEU A 488 -3.19 20.91 -10.18
C LEU A 488 -1.68 20.97 -10.44
N GLN A 489 -0.88 20.29 -9.61
CA GLN A 489 0.58 20.27 -9.78
C GLN A 489 0.97 19.63 -11.12
N THR A 490 0.33 18.52 -11.49
CA THR A 490 0.58 17.87 -12.79
C THR A 490 0.24 18.80 -13.96
N CYS A 491 -0.87 19.54 -13.90
CA CYS A 491 -1.21 20.54 -14.93
C CYS A 491 -0.15 21.64 -15.03
N ILE A 492 0.39 22.10 -13.90
CA ILE A 492 1.47 23.10 -13.87
C ILE A 492 2.74 22.54 -14.50
N ASP A 493 3.16 21.34 -14.09
CA ASP A 493 4.39 20.69 -14.54
C ASP A 493 4.39 20.42 -16.06
N HIS A 494 3.21 20.18 -16.62
CA HIS A 494 3.01 19.91 -18.05
C HIS A 494 2.55 21.12 -18.88
N GLY A 495 2.47 22.32 -18.28
CA GLY A 495 2.06 23.54 -18.99
C GLY A 495 0.60 23.54 -19.47
N LEU A 496 -0.30 22.87 -18.73
CA LEU A 496 -1.72 22.70 -19.07
C LEU A 496 -2.67 23.32 -18.03
N PRO A 497 -2.46 24.58 -17.58
CA PRO A 497 -3.27 25.18 -16.52
C PRO A 497 -4.75 25.35 -16.93
N ALA A 498 -5.03 25.40 -18.23
CA ALA A 498 -6.39 25.51 -18.76
C ALA A 498 -7.28 24.32 -18.37
N VAL A 499 -6.73 23.11 -18.16
CA VAL A 499 -7.47 21.91 -17.72
C VAL A 499 -8.18 22.17 -16.40
N VAL A 500 -7.56 22.91 -15.49
CA VAL A 500 -8.11 23.29 -14.18
C VAL A 500 -8.70 24.70 -14.14
N GLY A 501 -8.92 25.30 -15.31
CA GLY A 501 -9.53 26.63 -15.46
C GLY A 501 -8.65 27.79 -15.00
N LEU A 502 -7.32 27.65 -15.09
CA LEU A 502 -6.35 28.66 -14.67
C LEU A 502 -5.60 29.27 -15.87
N SER A 503 -5.09 30.48 -15.66
CA SER A 503 -4.13 31.14 -16.55
C SER A 503 -2.69 30.66 -16.24
N GLU A 504 -1.75 30.98 -17.13
CA GLU A 504 -0.33 30.67 -16.96
C GLU A 504 0.37 31.51 -15.86
N SER A 505 -0.37 32.33 -15.12
CA SER A 505 0.18 33.19 -14.08
C SER A 505 0.55 32.37 -12.82
N PRO A 506 1.81 32.45 -12.32
CA PRO A 506 2.19 31.81 -11.08
C PRO A 506 1.33 32.23 -9.87
N LEU A 507 0.84 33.46 -9.86
CA LEU A 507 -0.04 33.95 -8.79
C LEU A 507 -1.38 33.21 -8.78
N SER A 508 -1.97 32.93 -9.97
CA SER A 508 -3.23 32.19 -10.07
C SER A 508 -3.06 30.75 -9.56
N TRP A 509 -1.88 30.13 -9.77
CA TRP A 509 -1.56 28.80 -9.28
C TRP A 509 -1.42 28.75 -7.77
N ALA A 510 -0.68 29.73 -7.21
CA ALA A 510 -0.52 29.86 -5.76
C ALA A 510 -1.88 30.10 -5.07
N SER A 511 -2.71 30.98 -5.62
CA SER A 511 -4.06 31.25 -5.11
C SER A 511 -4.92 29.98 -5.11
N ARG A 512 -4.90 29.21 -6.21
CA ARG A 512 -5.67 27.96 -6.29
C ARG A 512 -5.19 26.89 -5.30
N LYS A 513 -3.87 26.77 -5.08
CA LYS A 513 -3.33 25.88 -4.04
C LYS A 513 -3.84 26.27 -2.65
N LEU A 514 -3.81 27.55 -2.33
CA LEU A 514 -4.30 28.08 -1.05
C LEU A 514 -5.81 27.85 -0.88
N GLU A 515 -6.61 28.05 -1.91
CA GLU A 515 -8.06 27.77 -1.89
C GLU A 515 -8.31 26.28 -1.57
N ILE A 516 -7.62 25.36 -2.25
CA ILE A 516 -7.78 23.92 -2.02
C ILE A 516 -7.38 23.54 -0.58
N ILE A 517 -6.32 24.13 -0.06
CA ILE A 517 -5.86 23.90 1.31
C ILE A 517 -6.87 24.47 2.31
N GLN A 518 -7.42 25.66 2.05
CA GLN A 518 -8.43 26.28 2.90
C GLN A 518 -9.71 25.44 2.93
N ASP A 519 -10.22 25.03 1.76
CA ASP A 519 -11.37 24.13 1.64
C ASP A 519 -11.17 22.85 2.49
N PHE A 520 -9.95 22.27 2.44
CA PHE A 520 -9.62 21.08 3.22
C PHE A 520 -9.62 21.35 4.72
N LEU A 521 -9.03 22.45 5.16
CA LEU A 521 -9.00 22.83 6.57
C LEU A 521 -10.42 23.11 7.10
N ASP A 522 -11.26 23.76 6.30
CA ASP A 522 -12.65 24.05 6.66
C ASP A 522 -13.46 22.74 6.79
N ASP A 523 -13.23 21.77 5.92
CA ASP A 523 -13.85 20.44 6.00
C ASP A 523 -13.37 19.62 7.23
N LEU A 524 -12.16 19.87 7.72
CA LEU A 524 -11.63 19.22 8.94
C LEU A 524 -12.12 19.85 10.23
N GLN A 525 -12.52 21.14 10.23
CA GLN A 525 -12.87 21.88 11.45
C GLN A 525 -14.00 21.26 12.28
N GLY A 526 -14.91 20.51 11.67
CA GLY A 526 -15.99 19.83 12.38
C GLY A 526 -15.66 18.39 12.82
N THR A 527 -14.47 17.88 12.46
CA THR A 527 -14.12 16.49 12.71
C THR A 527 -13.70 16.26 14.16
N PRO A 528 -14.29 15.29 14.89
CA PRO A 528 -13.84 14.95 16.22
C PRO A 528 -12.35 14.57 16.24
N PHE A 529 -11.60 15.14 17.20
CA PHE A 529 -10.15 14.95 17.28
C PHE A 529 -9.75 13.47 17.34
N ILE A 530 -10.54 12.63 18.02
CA ILE A 530 -10.31 11.18 18.11
C ILE A 530 -10.28 10.51 16.72
N CYS A 531 -11.09 10.97 15.76
CA CYS A 531 -11.12 10.42 14.40
C CYS A 531 -9.91 10.86 13.59
N LEU A 532 -9.40 12.07 13.81
CA LEU A 532 -8.15 12.54 13.23
C LEU A 532 -6.96 11.77 13.81
N GLU A 533 -6.94 11.61 15.11
CA GLU A 533 -5.90 10.92 15.86
C GLU A 533 -5.80 9.44 15.48
N ALA A 534 -6.95 8.75 15.36
CA ALA A 534 -7.02 7.33 14.98
C ALA A 534 -6.52 7.05 13.57
N GLN A 535 -6.59 8.00 12.65
CA GLN A 535 -6.02 7.88 11.30
C GLN A 535 -4.47 7.91 11.33
N GLY A 536 -3.88 8.37 12.41
CA GLY A 536 -2.46 8.37 12.69
C GLY A 536 -1.62 9.02 11.58
N GLU A 537 -0.41 8.50 11.36
CA GLU A 537 0.49 8.96 10.31
C GLU A 537 -0.05 8.74 8.88
N THR A 538 -1.07 7.93 8.68
CA THR A 538 -1.73 7.75 7.38
C THR A 538 -2.43 9.03 6.92
N ALA A 539 -3.07 9.76 7.83
CA ALA A 539 -3.58 11.11 7.55
C ALA A 539 -2.44 12.12 7.39
N VAL A 540 -1.37 11.99 8.20
CA VAL A 540 -0.16 12.82 8.12
C VAL A 540 0.67 12.52 6.87
N GLY A 541 0.64 11.29 6.34
CA GLY A 541 1.23 10.96 5.03
C GLY A 541 0.63 11.80 3.90
N GLY A 542 -0.69 11.99 3.91
CA GLY A 542 -1.37 12.99 3.08
C GLY A 542 -0.91 14.42 3.40
N SER A 543 -0.72 14.76 4.69
CA SER A 543 -0.26 16.09 5.12
C SER A 543 1.22 16.35 4.82
N ARG A 544 2.12 15.37 4.94
CA ARG A 544 3.52 15.48 4.47
C ARG A 544 3.59 15.71 2.97
N PHE A 545 2.61 15.17 2.24
CA PHE A 545 2.49 15.46 0.82
C PHE A 545 2.12 16.93 0.55
N LEU A 546 1.28 17.54 1.38
CA LEU A 546 1.00 18.98 1.33
C LEU A 546 2.29 19.83 1.53
N THR A 547 3.22 19.34 2.34
CA THR A 547 4.54 19.99 2.56
C THR A 547 5.50 19.81 1.39
N ILE A 548 5.38 18.73 0.60
CA ILE A 548 6.22 18.50 -0.60
C ILE A 548 5.74 19.33 -1.80
N ILE A 549 4.45 19.74 -1.81
CA ILE A 549 3.88 20.58 -2.87
C ILE A 549 4.13 22.10 -2.59
N GLN A 550 4.52 22.47 -1.38
CA GLN A 550 5.00 23.82 -1.06
C GLN A 550 6.40 24.07 -1.64
#